data_1bf353573034f6072cabebe398ae4882
#
_entry.id   1bf353573034f6072cabebe398ae4882
#
_cell.length_a   1.000
_cell.length_b   1.000
_cell.length_c   1.000
_cell.angle_alpha   90.00
_cell.angle_beta   90.00
_cell.angle_gamma   90.00
#
_symmetry.space_group_name_H-M   'P 1'
#
loop_
_entity.id
_entity.type
_entity.pdbx_description
1 polymer ?
#
loop_
_entity_poly.entity_id
_entity_poly.type
_entity_poly.pdbx_seq_one_letter_code
_entity_poly.pdbx_strand_id
1 'polypeptide(L)'
;FGNTLLYYELKPEDSGKEIQISYEVKRKEKGPYEASAPDPKVYLASNRLMPKGGRFEEIAKEVLGEKLKESHLIQARALYDYIIDNMRYMKFGDYGNGDSNYACDSKTGNCSEFHSFFISLARSVDIPARFAIGASIPSDRNEGGIDGYHCWAEFYADGKWWPVDISEANKYTALATYYFGRHPANRIELSRGRDLEVNPGPNAGPINFIAFPYLEINGKEVKAPSKFTFQRKVNS
;
A
#
# COMPACT_ATOMS: atom_id res chain seq x y z
N PHE A 1 9.61 -1.71 -9.55
CA PHE A 1 9.40 -1.43 -8.11
C PHE A 1 10.28 -2.31 -7.20
N GLY A 2 11.09 -3.24 -7.74
CA GLY A 2 11.98 -4.12 -6.97
C GLY A 2 11.27 -5.30 -6.28
N ASN A 3 10.07 -5.66 -6.72
CA ASN A 3 9.39 -6.86 -6.23
C ASN A 3 10.07 -8.13 -6.78
N THR A 4 10.10 -9.17 -5.95
CA THR A 4 10.48 -10.54 -6.37
C THR A 4 9.22 -11.39 -6.34
N LEU A 5 8.91 -12.05 -7.46
CA LEU A 5 7.72 -12.87 -7.62
C LEU A 5 8.11 -14.31 -7.93
N LEU A 6 7.36 -15.25 -7.37
CA LEU A 6 7.43 -16.64 -7.80
C LEU A 6 6.40 -16.85 -8.92
N TYR A 7 6.89 -17.30 -10.08
CA TYR A 7 6.05 -17.71 -11.20
C TYR A 7 6.01 -19.23 -11.28
N TYR A 8 4.83 -19.78 -11.53
CA TYR A 8 4.61 -21.20 -11.66
C TYR A 8 3.53 -21.50 -12.72
N GLU A 9 3.82 -22.40 -13.66
CA GLU A 9 2.85 -22.92 -14.63
C GLU A 9 2.21 -24.20 -14.09
N LEU A 10 0.92 -24.12 -13.83
CA LEU A 10 0.13 -25.27 -13.37
C LEU A 10 -0.18 -26.19 -14.56
N LYS A 11 -0.02 -27.48 -14.34
CA LYS A 11 -0.38 -28.54 -15.28
C LYS A 11 -1.62 -29.31 -14.80
N PRO A 12 -2.31 -30.07 -15.65
CA PRO A 12 -3.47 -30.84 -15.24
C PRO A 12 -3.22 -31.76 -14.05
N GLU A 13 -2.01 -32.34 -13.95
CA GLU A 13 -1.59 -33.19 -12.85
C GLU A 13 -1.36 -32.46 -11.50
N ASP A 14 -1.36 -31.14 -11.52
CA ASP A 14 -1.25 -30.31 -10.32
C ASP A 14 -2.61 -29.98 -9.71
N SER A 15 -3.69 -30.42 -10.36
CA SER A 15 -5.04 -30.23 -9.84
C SER A 15 -5.20 -30.84 -8.45
N GLY A 16 -5.69 -30.04 -7.50
CA GLY A 16 -5.87 -30.44 -6.11
C GLY A 16 -4.59 -30.46 -5.25
N LYS A 17 -3.44 -30.13 -5.81
CA LYS A 17 -2.20 -30.00 -5.02
C LYS A 17 -2.11 -28.63 -4.36
N GLU A 18 -1.66 -28.63 -3.12
CA GLU A 18 -1.37 -27.41 -2.38
C GLU A 18 0.05 -26.91 -2.69
N ILE A 19 0.17 -25.62 -2.97
CA ILE A 19 1.47 -24.94 -3.06
C ILE A 19 1.67 -24.20 -1.75
N GLN A 20 2.64 -24.61 -0.97
CA GLN A 20 2.98 -23.98 0.29
C GLN A 20 4.27 -23.16 0.15
N ILE A 21 4.21 -21.88 0.55
CA ILE A 21 5.36 -20.99 0.61
C ILE A 21 5.53 -20.53 2.04
N SER A 22 6.72 -20.77 2.61
CA SER A 22 7.04 -20.38 3.98
C SER A 22 8.13 -19.32 3.98
N TYR A 23 7.93 -18.29 4.80
CA TYR A 23 8.91 -17.22 5.01
C TYR A 23 9.29 -17.16 6.48
N GLU A 24 10.56 -16.99 6.74
CA GLU A 24 11.06 -16.58 8.06
C GLU A 24 11.43 -15.11 8.00
N VAL A 25 10.79 -14.31 8.86
CA VAL A 25 10.95 -12.85 8.83
C VAL A 25 11.30 -12.32 10.21
N LYS A 26 12.36 -11.53 10.30
CA LYS A 26 12.67 -10.74 11.49
C LYS A 26 12.27 -9.29 11.26
N ARG A 27 11.31 -8.82 12.03
CA ARG A 27 10.79 -7.46 11.89
C ARG A 27 11.15 -6.59 13.10
N LYS A 28 11.40 -5.32 12.82
CA LYS A 28 11.53 -4.25 13.81
C LYS A 28 10.54 -3.13 13.45
N GLU A 29 10.24 -2.27 14.39
CA GLU A 29 9.59 -1.01 14.09
C GLU A 29 10.41 -0.25 13.04
N LYS A 30 9.72 0.32 12.05
CA LYS A 30 10.33 1.03 10.93
C LYS A 30 10.08 2.53 11.11
N GLY A 31 11.14 3.30 11.11
CA GLY A 31 11.13 4.75 10.98
C GLY A 31 11.49 5.17 9.55
N PRO A 32 11.77 6.47 9.33
CA PRO A 32 12.30 6.94 8.05
C PRO A 32 13.63 6.25 7.71
N TYR A 33 13.80 5.86 6.44
CA TYR A 33 14.95 5.08 6.02
C TYR A 33 15.43 5.45 4.62
N GLU A 34 16.70 5.22 4.37
CA GLU A 34 17.32 5.37 3.07
C GLU A 34 17.13 4.10 2.23
N ALA A 35 16.94 4.27 0.92
CA ALA A 35 16.95 3.19 -0.04
C ALA A 35 17.70 3.64 -1.29
N SER A 36 18.69 2.86 -1.70
CA SER A 36 19.57 3.20 -2.83
C SER A 36 18.94 3.03 -4.20
N ALA A 37 17.84 2.27 -4.29
CA ALA A 37 17.17 1.99 -5.57
C ALA A 37 15.70 1.62 -5.35
N PRO A 38 14.81 1.84 -6.32
CA PRO A 38 15.01 2.71 -7.49
C PRO A 38 15.02 4.20 -7.15
N ASP A 39 15.42 5.05 -8.11
CA ASP A 39 15.32 6.53 -7.96
C ASP A 39 13.91 6.91 -7.50
N PRO A 40 13.75 7.71 -6.44
CA PRO A 40 12.44 8.17 -5.97
C PRO A 40 11.56 8.79 -7.05
N LYS A 41 12.14 9.42 -8.07
CA LYS A 41 11.42 10.06 -9.18
C LYS A 41 10.53 9.09 -9.98
N VAL A 42 10.86 7.79 -10.02
CA VAL A 42 10.00 6.80 -10.70
C VAL A 42 8.61 6.70 -10.06
N TYR A 43 8.51 7.12 -8.79
CA TYR A 43 7.26 7.12 -8.03
C TYR A 43 6.47 8.42 -8.15
N LEU A 44 6.84 9.31 -9.09
CA LEU A 44 6.03 10.45 -9.52
C LEU A 44 5.07 10.10 -10.66
N ALA A 45 5.20 8.91 -11.24
CA ALA A 45 4.36 8.48 -12.35
C ALA A 45 2.90 8.30 -11.92
N SER A 46 1.97 8.69 -12.81
CA SER A 46 0.56 8.42 -12.64
C SER A 46 0.29 6.93 -12.75
N ASN A 47 -0.67 6.43 -12.00
CA ASN A 47 -1.20 5.07 -12.11
C ASN A 47 -2.70 5.12 -12.45
N ARG A 48 -3.23 4.03 -12.98
CA ARG A 48 -4.64 3.95 -13.38
C ARG A 48 -5.61 4.35 -12.26
N LEU A 49 -5.39 3.84 -11.04
CA LEU A 49 -6.23 4.09 -9.87
C LEU A 49 -5.63 5.14 -8.90
N MET A 50 -4.45 5.66 -9.22
CA MET A 50 -3.77 6.75 -8.50
C MET A 50 -3.31 7.80 -9.52
N PRO A 51 -4.23 8.51 -10.17
CA PRO A 51 -3.88 9.54 -11.14
C PRO A 51 -3.18 10.72 -10.47
N LYS A 52 -2.32 11.39 -11.25
CA LYS A 52 -1.62 12.62 -10.88
C LYS A 52 -2.21 13.80 -11.66
N GLY A 53 -2.26 14.97 -11.02
CA GLY A 53 -2.74 16.21 -11.65
C GLY A 53 -4.25 16.38 -11.61
N GLY A 54 -4.80 17.30 -12.40
CA GLY A 54 -6.23 17.61 -12.43
C GLY A 54 -6.78 17.93 -11.05
N ARG A 55 -7.92 17.33 -10.71
CA ARG A 55 -8.59 17.55 -9.42
C ARG A 55 -7.69 17.29 -8.19
N PHE A 56 -6.76 16.34 -8.28
CA PHE A 56 -5.86 16.02 -7.16
C PHE A 56 -4.83 17.12 -6.94
N GLU A 57 -4.38 17.75 -8.00
CA GLU A 57 -3.48 18.92 -7.92
C GLU A 57 -4.19 20.14 -7.33
N GLU A 58 -5.43 20.38 -7.76
CA GLU A 58 -6.26 21.46 -7.24
C GLU A 58 -6.51 21.29 -5.73
N ILE A 59 -6.94 20.10 -5.31
CA ILE A 59 -7.15 19.78 -3.89
C ILE A 59 -5.84 19.92 -3.11
N ALA A 60 -4.74 19.37 -3.61
CA ALA A 60 -3.46 19.42 -2.91
C ALA A 60 -2.98 20.89 -2.75
N LYS A 61 -3.11 21.71 -3.77
CA LYS A 61 -2.75 23.15 -3.71
C LYS A 61 -3.65 23.92 -2.72
N GLU A 62 -4.95 23.64 -2.72
CA GLU A 62 -5.89 24.23 -1.77
C GLU A 62 -5.52 23.87 -0.32
N VAL A 63 -5.28 22.60 -0.05
CA VAL A 63 -4.91 22.08 1.29
C VAL A 63 -3.59 22.67 1.76
N LEU A 64 -2.63 22.79 0.87
CA LEU A 64 -1.29 23.27 1.21
C LEU A 64 -1.23 24.78 1.36
N GLY A 65 -1.91 25.56 0.50
CA GLY A 65 -1.86 27.01 0.55
C GLY A 65 -0.40 27.52 0.58
N GLU A 66 -0.06 28.31 1.58
CA GLU A 66 1.30 28.82 1.76
C GLU A 66 2.36 27.71 2.01
N LYS A 67 1.94 26.54 2.51
CA LYS A 67 2.85 25.39 2.73
C LYS A 67 3.39 24.78 1.44
N LEU A 68 2.89 25.15 0.26
CA LEU A 68 3.48 24.78 -1.02
C LEU A 68 4.95 25.19 -1.16
N LYS A 69 5.40 26.20 -0.41
CA LYS A 69 6.78 26.69 -0.38
C LYS A 69 7.67 25.95 0.63
N GLU A 70 7.08 25.14 1.47
CA GLU A 70 7.75 24.41 2.54
C GLU A 70 8.36 23.09 2.03
N SER A 71 9.10 22.40 2.89
CA SER A 71 9.69 21.11 2.57
C SER A 71 8.62 20.05 2.26
N HIS A 72 8.98 19.02 1.48
CA HIS A 72 8.10 17.89 1.20
C HIS A 72 7.57 17.21 2.48
N LEU A 73 8.33 17.21 3.56
CA LEU A 73 7.91 16.66 4.85
C LEU A 73 6.73 17.44 5.44
N ILE A 74 6.79 18.77 5.42
CA ILE A 74 5.70 19.65 5.90
C ILE A 74 4.48 19.53 5.01
N GLN A 75 4.68 19.51 3.69
CA GLN A 75 3.60 19.33 2.73
C GLN A 75 2.91 17.96 2.92
N ALA A 76 3.67 16.87 2.99
CA ALA A 76 3.13 15.53 3.19
C ALA A 76 2.37 15.42 4.51
N ARG A 77 2.82 16.09 5.56
CA ARG A 77 2.11 16.14 6.84
C ARG A 77 0.75 16.83 6.70
N ALA A 78 0.67 17.94 5.99
CA ALA A 78 -0.59 18.62 5.78
C ALA A 78 -1.58 17.80 4.96
N LEU A 79 -1.11 17.09 3.92
CA LEU A 79 -1.94 16.17 3.13
C LEU A 79 -2.41 14.96 3.96
N TYR A 80 -1.55 14.44 4.81
CA TYR A 80 -1.87 13.35 5.73
C TYR A 80 -2.98 13.75 6.72
N ASP A 81 -2.83 14.90 7.37
CA ASP A 81 -3.82 15.44 8.31
C ASP A 81 -5.17 15.71 7.59
N TYR A 82 -5.13 16.31 6.40
CA TYR A 82 -6.32 16.53 5.58
C TYR A 82 -7.12 15.24 5.33
N ILE A 83 -6.45 14.14 5.01
CA ILE A 83 -7.12 12.86 4.75
C ILE A 83 -7.73 12.30 6.03
N ILE A 84 -7.03 12.37 7.16
CA ILE A 84 -7.57 11.94 8.46
C ILE A 84 -8.85 12.70 8.79
N ASP A 85 -8.87 14.00 8.56
CA ASP A 85 -10.00 14.86 8.91
C ASP A 85 -11.19 14.69 7.96
N ASN A 86 -10.95 14.40 6.69
CA ASN A 86 -11.95 14.40 5.64
C ASN A 86 -12.42 13.03 5.18
N MET A 87 -11.76 11.95 5.55
CA MET A 87 -12.19 10.58 5.22
C MET A 87 -12.67 9.82 6.45
N ARG A 88 -13.48 8.78 6.20
CA ARG A 88 -13.93 7.82 7.22
C ARG A 88 -13.59 6.40 6.78
N TYR A 89 -13.01 5.61 7.69
CA TYR A 89 -12.74 4.20 7.45
C TYR A 89 -14.04 3.42 7.43
N MET A 90 -14.57 3.21 6.23
CA MET A 90 -15.83 2.49 6.02
C MET A 90 -15.70 1.59 4.80
N LYS A 91 -16.19 0.36 4.93
CA LYS A 91 -16.28 -0.61 3.85
C LYS A 91 -17.67 -0.49 3.20
N PHE A 92 -17.82 0.46 2.30
CA PHE A 92 -19.07 0.78 1.62
C PHE A 92 -18.84 0.98 0.11
N GLY A 93 -19.80 0.54 -0.74
CA GLY A 93 -19.69 0.68 -2.19
C GLY A 93 -18.50 -0.07 -2.80
N ASP A 94 -17.87 0.51 -3.80
CA ASP A 94 -16.77 -0.09 -4.58
C ASP A 94 -15.39 0.08 -3.93
N TYR A 95 -15.33 -0.03 -2.61
CA TYR A 95 -14.08 0.04 -1.87
C TYR A 95 -13.19 -1.19 -2.13
N GLY A 96 -11.90 -1.06 -1.84
CA GLY A 96 -10.92 -2.15 -1.85
C GLY A 96 -10.06 -2.19 -3.12
N ASN A 97 -10.44 -1.49 -4.19
CA ASN A 97 -9.62 -1.36 -5.38
C ASN A 97 -8.49 -0.33 -5.22
N GLY A 98 -8.59 0.54 -4.22
CA GLY A 98 -7.69 1.66 -4.02
C GLY A 98 -7.82 2.71 -5.11
N ASP A 99 -9.04 3.05 -5.48
CA ASP A 99 -9.32 4.12 -6.44
C ASP A 99 -9.35 5.48 -5.75
N SER A 100 -8.41 6.35 -6.13
CA SER A 100 -8.33 7.71 -5.60
C SER A 100 -9.53 8.58 -5.96
N ASN A 101 -10.17 8.35 -7.12
CA ASN A 101 -11.39 9.07 -7.50
C ASN A 101 -12.54 8.67 -6.59
N TYR A 102 -12.72 7.36 -6.38
CA TYR A 102 -13.72 6.87 -5.43
C TYR A 102 -13.49 7.45 -4.01
N ALA A 103 -12.25 7.40 -3.51
CA ALA A 103 -11.90 7.98 -2.21
C ALA A 103 -12.22 9.48 -2.12
N CYS A 104 -11.91 10.21 -3.17
CA CYS A 104 -12.16 11.65 -3.27
C CYS A 104 -13.66 11.98 -3.27
N ASP A 105 -14.46 11.20 -3.95
CA ASP A 105 -15.91 11.45 -4.09
C ASP A 105 -16.69 10.97 -2.86
N SER A 106 -16.45 9.74 -2.42
CA SER A 106 -17.18 9.13 -1.31
C SER A 106 -16.72 9.59 0.07
N LYS A 107 -15.46 10.07 0.18
CA LYS A 107 -14.78 10.34 1.45
C LYS A 107 -14.76 9.13 2.40
N THR A 108 -14.81 7.93 1.82
CA THR A 108 -14.78 6.64 2.53
C THR A 108 -13.86 5.65 1.85
N GLY A 109 -13.59 4.55 2.49
CA GLY A 109 -12.83 3.44 1.96
C GLY A 109 -12.12 2.64 3.05
N ASN A 110 -11.36 1.66 2.63
CA ASN A 110 -10.44 0.93 3.49
C ASN A 110 -8.99 1.48 3.34
N CYS A 111 -8.00 0.73 3.81
CA CYS A 111 -6.60 1.16 3.69
C CYS A 111 -6.18 1.46 2.24
N SER A 112 -6.74 0.75 1.25
CA SER A 112 -6.36 0.96 -0.15
C SER A 112 -6.77 2.34 -0.67
N GLU A 113 -7.98 2.79 -0.38
CA GLU A 113 -8.48 4.11 -0.78
C GLU A 113 -7.75 5.24 -0.07
N PHE A 114 -7.54 5.11 1.25
CA PHE A 114 -6.82 6.12 2.05
C PHE A 114 -5.43 6.40 1.49
N HIS A 115 -4.67 5.34 1.25
CA HIS A 115 -3.29 5.50 0.81
C HIS A 115 -3.17 5.86 -0.67
N SER A 116 -4.08 5.39 -1.53
CA SER A 116 -4.11 5.80 -2.93
C SER A 116 -4.45 7.28 -3.09
N PHE A 117 -5.41 7.78 -2.30
CA PHE A 117 -5.75 9.21 -2.32
C PHE A 117 -4.57 10.08 -1.87
N PHE A 118 -3.90 9.68 -0.78
CA PHE A 118 -2.68 10.36 -0.35
C PHE A 118 -1.61 10.38 -1.44
N ILE A 119 -1.36 9.24 -2.11
CA ILE A 119 -0.36 9.13 -3.16
C ILE A 119 -0.70 10.02 -4.35
N SER A 120 -1.99 10.09 -4.75
CA SER A 120 -2.44 10.98 -5.82
C SER A 120 -2.20 12.45 -5.47
N LEU A 121 -2.55 12.89 -4.26
CA LEU A 121 -2.31 14.25 -3.79
C LEU A 121 -0.81 14.58 -3.72
N ALA A 122 -0.02 13.69 -3.10
CA ALA A 122 1.42 13.90 -2.93
C ALA A 122 2.14 14.02 -4.27
N ARG A 123 1.89 13.09 -5.20
CA ARG A 123 2.48 13.11 -6.54
C ARG A 123 2.08 14.33 -7.34
N SER A 124 0.87 14.86 -7.12
CA SER A 124 0.37 16.05 -7.82
C SER A 124 1.08 17.35 -7.43
N VAL A 125 1.80 17.34 -6.32
CA VAL A 125 2.70 18.41 -5.87
C VAL A 125 4.16 17.96 -5.81
N ASP A 126 4.52 17.03 -6.71
CA ASP A 126 5.88 16.55 -6.93
C ASP A 126 6.56 15.86 -5.73
N ILE A 127 5.78 15.36 -4.78
CA ILE A 127 6.29 14.50 -3.71
C ILE A 127 6.26 13.04 -4.20
N PRO A 128 7.43 12.38 -4.38
CA PRO A 128 7.45 10.96 -4.72
C PRO A 128 6.77 10.14 -3.63
N ALA A 129 5.77 9.35 -4.01
CA ALA A 129 5.01 8.53 -3.08
C ALA A 129 4.69 7.17 -3.69
N ARG A 130 4.66 6.12 -2.85
CA ARG A 130 4.47 4.76 -3.31
C ARG A 130 3.55 3.98 -2.40
N PHE A 131 2.87 3.03 -3.01
CA PHE A 131 1.98 2.10 -2.34
C PHE A 131 2.77 0.87 -1.89
N ALA A 132 2.53 0.40 -0.69
CA ALA A 132 3.04 -0.85 -0.17
C ALA A 132 1.90 -1.67 0.42
N ILE A 133 1.94 -2.98 0.21
CA ILE A 133 0.89 -3.88 0.65
C ILE A 133 1.48 -5.17 1.20
N GLY A 134 0.82 -5.75 2.18
CA GLY A 134 1.24 -6.99 2.80
C GLY A 134 0.31 -7.41 3.92
N ALA A 135 0.88 -7.92 5.00
CA ALA A 135 0.14 -8.46 6.13
C ALA A 135 0.31 -7.62 7.40
N SER A 136 -0.76 -7.52 8.17
CA SER A 136 -0.74 -7.06 9.55
C SER A 136 -0.85 -8.27 10.47
N ILE A 137 0.25 -8.62 11.13
CA ILE A 137 0.28 -9.78 12.02
C ILE A 137 -0.46 -9.42 13.31
N PRO A 138 -1.49 -10.18 13.73
CA PRO A 138 -2.20 -9.95 14.99
C PRO A 138 -1.23 -9.87 16.17
N SER A 139 -1.44 -8.90 17.06
CA SER A 139 -0.58 -8.70 18.24
C SER A 139 -1.08 -9.44 19.48
N ASP A 140 -2.30 -9.92 19.45
CA ASP A 140 -3.02 -10.56 20.55
C ASP A 140 -2.77 -12.06 20.68
N ARG A 141 -2.07 -12.66 19.71
CA ARG A 141 -1.78 -14.11 19.69
C ARG A 141 -0.43 -14.41 19.03
N ASN A 142 0.09 -15.59 19.30
CA ASN A 142 1.39 -16.02 18.79
C ASN A 142 1.32 -16.84 17.49
N GLU A 143 0.15 -17.33 17.13
CA GLU A 143 -0.05 -18.13 15.91
C GLU A 143 -1.49 -18.03 15.41
N GLY A 144 -1.73 -18.46 14.19
CA GLY A 144 -3.05 -18.55 13.59
C GLY A 144 -3.17 -17.93 12.22
N GLY A 145 -4.41 -17.69 11.79
CA GLY A 145 -4.71 -17.08 10.51
C GLY A 145 -4.43 -15.57 10.48
N ILE A 146 -4.18 -15.05 9.29
CA ILE A 146 -4.13 -13.62 9.01
C ILE A 146 -5.34 -13.30 8.14
N ASP A 147 -6.23 -12.44 8.63
CA ASP A 147 -7.47 -12.11 7.95
C ASP A 147 -7.26 -10.91 7.00
N GLY A 148 -7.05 -11.24 5.72
CA GLY A 148 -6.93 -10.23 4.67
C GLY A 148 -5.55 -9.57 4.60
N TYR A 149 -5.47 -8.55 3.77
CA TYR A 149 -4.28 -7.74 3.57
C TYR A 149 -4.35 -6.44 4.37
N HIS A 150 -3.20 -5.80 4.53
CA HIS A 150 -3.09 -4.41 4.95
C HIS A 150 -2.13 -3.67 4.02
N CYS A 151 -2.45 -2.42 3.73
CA CYS A 151 -1.58 -1.58 2.92
C CYS A 151 -1.29 -0.25 3.63
N TRP A 152 -0.24 0.41 3.17
CA TRP A 152 0.21 1.72 3.63
C TRP A 152 0.86 2.49 2.49
N ALA A 153 1.22 3.73 2.73
CA ALA A 153 1.98 4.51 1.79
C ALA A 153 3.37 4.83 2.36
N GLU A 154 4.27 5.15 1.47
CA GLU A 154 5.56 5.76 1.80
C GLU A 154 5.78 6.95 0.87
N PHE A 155 6.28 8.05 1.40
CA PHE A 155 6.68 9.23 0.61
C PHE A 155 8.14 9.56 0.82
N TYR A 156 8.73 10.27 -0.14
CA TYR A 156 10.15 10.62 -0.11
C TYR A 156 10.32 12.09 0.26
N ALA A 157 11.04 12.33 1.35
CA ALA A 157 11.40 13.66 1.82
C ALA A 157 12.76 13.61 2.55
N ASP A 158 13.53 14.67 2.44
CA ASP A 158 14.81 14.84 3.15
C ASP A 158 15.77 13.65 2.98
N GLY A 159 15.85 13.12 1.76
CA GLY A 159 16.73 11.99 1.43
C GLY A 159 16.24 10.61 1.91
N LYS A 160 15.04 10.51 2.47
CA LYS A 160 14.52 9.28 3.10
C LYS A 160 13.10 8.95 2.65
N TRP A 161 12.76 7.68 2.75
CA TRP A 161 11.39 7.19 2.67
C TRP A 161 10.74 7.23 4.05
N TRP A 162 9.58 7.84 4.12
CA TRP A 162 8.77 8.02 5.32
C TRP A 162 7.52 7.15 5.20
N PRO A 163 7.35 6.10 6.03
CA PRO A 163 6.13 5.31 6.04
C PRO A 163 4.99 6.10 6.69
N VAL A 164 3.78 5.95 6.13
CA VAL A 164 2.55 6.50 6.72
C VAL A 164 1.43 5.47 6.66
N ASP A 165 0.68 5.33 7.76
CA ASP A 165 -0.50 4.48 7.84
C ASP A 165 -1.72 5.32 8.23
N ILE A 166 -2.29 5.99 7.22
CA ILE A 166 -3.35 6.98 7.40
C ILE A 166 -4.64 6.30 7.86
N SER A 167 -4.89 5.09 7.38
CA SER A 167 -6.08 4.33 7.76
C SER A 167 -6.08 3.89 9.22
N GLU A 168 -4.92 3.53 9.77
CA GLU A 168 -4.78 3.25 11.20
C GLU A 168 -4.87 4.53 12.03
N ALA A 169 -4.26 5.62 11.56
CA ALA A 169 -4.36 6.93 12.19
C ALA A 169 -5.83 7.43 12.25
N ASN A 170 -6.61 7.21 11.21
CA ASN A 170 -8.04 7.56 11.20
C ASN A 170 -8.86 6.73 12.18
N LYS A 171 -8.54 5.45 12.33
CA LYS A 171 -9.20 4.56 13.33
C LYS A 171 -8.78 4.87 14.76
N TYR A 172 -7.53 5.25 14.96
CA TYR A 172 -6.90 5.47 16.24
C TYR A 172 -6.23 6.85 16.30
N THR A 173 -7.01 7.90 16.39
CA THR A 173 -6.56 9.30 16.29
C THR A 173 -5.47 9.67 17.31
N ALA A 174 -5.47 9.08 18.47
CA ALA A 174 -4.40 9.24 19.46
C ALA A 174 -3.02 8.78 18.96
N LEU A 175 -2.98 7.93 17.93
CA LEU A 175 -1.76 7.42 17.29
C LEU A 175 -1.42 8.13 15.98
N ALA A 176 -2.15 9.20 15.61
CA ALA A 176 -1.93 9.88 14.32
C ALA A 176 -0.49 10.39 14.16
N THR A 177 0.11 10.90 15.21
CA THR A 177 1.53 11.33 15.18
C THR A 177 2.49 10.15 15.00
N TYR A 178 2.18 9.00 15.60
CA TYR A 178 2.99 7.79 15.47
C TYR A 178 2.97 7.27 14.03
N TYR A 179 1.80 7.17 13.42
CA TYR A 179 1.64 6.64 12.06
C TYR A 179 2.12 7.58 10.95
N PHE A 180 2.56 8.77 11.29
CA PHE A 180 3.30 9.65 10.39
C PHE A 180 4.81 9.45 10.58
N GLY A 181 5.42 8.63 9.74
CA GLY A 181 6.84 8.32 9.76
C GLY A 181 7.23 7.09 10.55
N ARG A 182 6.26 6.37 11.14
CA ARG A 182 6.53 5.12 11.86
C ARG A 182 5.58 4.00 11.43
N HIS A 183 6.11 2.79 11.49
CA HIS A 183 5.39 1.59 11.10
C HIS A 183 5.71 0.45 12.07
N PRO A 184 4.72 -0.14 12.75
CA PRO A 184 4.95 -1.12 13.80
C PRO A 184 5.59 -2.41 13.25
N ALA A 185 6.26 -3.15 14.12
CA ALA A 185 6.98 -4.37 13.76
C ALA A 185 6.08 -5.49 13.22
N ASN A 186 4.79 -5.43 13.46
CA ASN A 186 3.83 -6.44 13.02
C ASN A 186 3.34 -6.25 11.57
N ARG A 187 3.96 -5.36 10.79
CA ARG A 187 3.68 -5.18 9.36
C ARG A 187 4.73 -5.90 8.52
N ILE A 188 4.30 -6.80 7.64
CA ILE A 188 5.16 -7.52 6.70
C ILE A 188 4.77 -7.07 5.28
N GLU A 189 5.69 -6.41 4.58
CA GLU A 189 5.52 -6.02 3.19
C GLU A 189 5.67 -7.24 2.29
N LEU A 190 4.71 -7.47 1.39
CA LEU A 190 4.73 -8.55 0.39
C LEU A 190 5.03 -8.00 -1.00
N SER A 191 4.44 -6.85 -1.35
CA SER A 191 4.73 -6.19 -2.61
C SER A 191 4.62 -4.66 -2.50
N ARG A 192 5.18 -4.00 -3.53
CA ARG A 192 5.24 -2.54 -3.63
C ARG A 192 4.86 -2.08 -5.02
N GLY A 193 4.17 -0.94 -5.09
CA GLY A 193 3.69 -0.36 -6.33
C GLY A 193 2.32 -0.87 -6.74
N ARG A 194 1.86 -0.34 -7.85
CA ARG A 194 0.57 -0.67 -8.46
C ARG A 194 0.72 -0.70 -9.98
N ASP A 195 -0.27 -1.29 -10.66
CA ASP A 195 -0.22 -1.56 -12.10
C ASP A 195 1.10 -2.29 -12.44
N LEU A 196 1.31 -3.43 -11.77
CA LEU A 196 2.55 -4.19 -11.84
C LEU A 196 2.65 -4.91 -13.18
N GLU A 197 3.65 -4.53 -13.96
CA GLU A 197 4.07 -5.27 -15.15
C GLU A 197 5.08 -6.32 -14.72
N VAL A 198 4.77 -7.58 -14.97
CA VAL A 198 5.60 -8.73 -14.61
C VAL A 198 5.97 -9.53 -15.85
N ASN A 199 7.05 -10.28 -15.82
CA ASN A 199 7.49 -11.12 -16.93
C ASN A 199 7.84 -12.53 -16.42
N PRO A 200 7.15 -13.60 -16.92
CA PRO A 200 6.03 -13.53 -17.83
C PRO A 200 4.82 -12.83 -17.20
N GLY A 201 4.07 -12.08 -18.02
CA GLY A 201 2.92 -11.31 -17.57
C GLY A 201 1.60 -11.98 -17.86
N PRO A 202 0.54 -11.62 -17.13
CA PRO A 202 -0.79 -12.11 -17.42
C PRO A 202 -1.35 -11.48 -18.70
N ASN A 203 -2.19 -12.23 -19.41
CA ASN A 203 -2.90 -11.73 -20.60
C ASN A 203 -3.96 -10.67 -20.26
N ALA A 204 -4.42 -10.65 -19.00
CA ALA A 204 -5.36 -9.64 -18.49
C ALA A 204 -4.74 -8.25 -18.33
N GLY A 205 -3.43 -8.11 -18.50
CA GLY A 205 -2.70 -6.85 -18.34
C GLY A 205 -2.06 -6.66 -16.97
N PRO A 206 -1.64 -5.44 -16.64
CA PRO A 206 -0.95 -5.17 -15.38
C PRO A 206 -1.75 -5.53 -14.14
N ILE A 207 -1.10 -6.15 -13.17
CA ILE A 207 -1.73 -6.55 -11.90
C ILE A 207 -1.86 -5.32 -11.02
N ASN A 208 -3.07 -5.05 -10.50
CA ASN A 208 -3.33 -3.87 -9.67
C ASN A 208 -2.35 -3.80 -8.48
N PHE A 209 -2.28 -4.84 -7.67
CA PHE A 209 -1.31 -5.07 -6.58
C PHE A 209 -1.28 -6.56 -6.23
N ILE A 210 -0.22 -7.02 -5.59
CA ILE A 210 -0.09 -8.42 -5.18
C ILE A 210 -0.04 -8.51 -3.65
N ALA A 211 -1.17 -8.90 -3.07
CA ALA A 211 -1.29 -9.27 -1.66
C ALA A 211 -1.63 -10.76 -1.49
N PHE A 212 -2.15 -11.37 -2.55
CA PHE A 212 -2.55 -12.77 -2.64
C PHE A 212 -1.97 -13.40 -3.90
N PRO A 213 -1.92 -14.74 -4.02
CA PRO A 213 -1.57 -15.39 -5.26
C PRO A 213 -2.47 -14.89 -6.41
N TYR A 214 -1.86 -14.48 -7.50
CA TYR A 214 -2.55 -14.18 -8.73
C TYR A 214 -2.64 -15.46 -9.57
N LEU A 215 -3.81 -15.81 -10.00
CA LEU A 215 -4.06 -17.00 -10.84
C LEU A 215 -4.76 -16.58 -12.15
N GLU A 216 -4.23 -17.03 -13.26
CA GLU A 216 -4.85 -16.87 -14.58
C GLU A 216 -5.15 -18.23 -15.21
N ILE A 217 -6.36 -18.43 -15.72
CA ILE A 217 -6.76 -19.62 -16.48
C ILE A 217 -7.35 -19.17 -17.79
N ASN A 218 -6.81 -19.66 -18.91
CA ASN A 218 -7.25 -19.30 -20.27
C ASN A 218 -7.34 -17.78 -20.50
N GLY A 219 -6.35 -17.04 -20.01
CA GLY A 219 -6.26 -15.59 -20.18
C GLY A 219 -7.23 -14.77 -19.31
N LYS A 220 -7.83 -15.39 -18.30
CA LYS A 220 -8.74 -14.71 -17.36
C LYS A 220 -8.26 -14.86 -15.93
N GLU A 221 -8.28 -13.77 -15.20
CA GLU A 221 -8.02 -13.80 -13.77
C GLU A 221 -9.08 -14.65 -13.05
N VAL A 222 -8.62 -15.53 -12.19
CA VAL A 222 -9.45 -16.38 -11.34
C VAL A 222 -8.99 -16.22 -9.89
N LYS A 223 -9.94 -16.13 -8.97
CA LYS A 223 -9.61 -16.06 -7.54
C LYS A 223 -8.93 -17.34 -7.08
N ALA A 224 -7.66 -17.24 -6.70
CA ALA A 224 -6.91 -18.34 -6.12
C ALA A 224 -7.36 -18.56 -4.67
N PRO A 225 -7.81 -19.75 -4.29
CA PRO A 225 -8.01 -20.11 -2.89
C PRO A 225 -6.66 -19.96 -2.16
N SER A 226 -6.62 -19.18 -1.11
CA SER A 226 -5.37 -18.96 -0.37
C SER A 226 -5.65 -18.82 1.12
N LYS A 227 -4.71 -19.32 1.93
CA LYS A 227 -4.75 -19.22 3.37
C LYS A 227 -3.39 -18.67 3.86
N PHE A 228 -3.43 -17.61 4.64
CA PHE A 228 -2.25 -17.07 5.30
C PHE A 228 -2.28 -17.45 6.77
N THR A 229 -1.17 -17.97 7.25
CA THR A 229 -0.97 -18.27 8.67
C THR A 229 0.37 -17.72 9.12
N PHE A 230 0.50 -17.52 10.41
CA PHE A 230 1.76 -17.10 11.02
C PHE A 230 2.00 -17.87 12.31
N GLN A 231 3.28 -17.97 12.67
CA GLN A 231 3.75 -18.42 13.97
C GLN A 231 4.90 -17.52 14.42
N ARG A 232 4.79 -16.97 15.62
CA ARG A 232 5.87 -16.19 16.22
C ARG A 232 6.92 -17.13 16.78
N LYS A 233 8.19 -16.91 16.41
CA LYS A 233 9.29 -17.53 17.13
C LYS A 233 9.54 -16.70 18.40
N VAL A 234 9.28 -17.29 19.55
CA VAL A 234 9.70 -16.72 20.82
C VAL A 234 11.21 -16.95 20.90
N ASN A 235 11.99 -15.87 20.89
CA ASN A 235 13.42 -15.98 21.19
C ASN A 235 13.53 -16.47 22.64
N SER A 236 13.99 -17.70 22.81
CA SER A 236 14.43 -18.23 24.09
C SER A 236 15.71 -17.54 24.54
#